data_743366547d09e3618c17212df0dc3830
#
_entry.id   743366547d09e3618c17212df0dc3830
#
_cell.length_a   1.000
_cell.length_b   1.000
_cell.length_c   1.000
_cell.angle_alpha   90.00
_cell.angle_beta   90.00
_cell.angle_gamma   90.00
#
_symmetry.space_group_name_H-M   'P 1'
#
loop_
_entity.id
_entity.type
_entity.pdbx_description
1 polymer ?
#
loop_
_entity_poly.entity_id
_entity_poly.type
_entity_poly.pdbx_seq_one_letter_code
_entity_poly.pdbx_strand_id
1 'polypeptide(L)'
;LMSKIVGHISQVIGPVVDVYFKFEEGQDVEHALPKIHDAMTIARNDGRTLVIEVQQHIGEDTVRCVAMDSTDGLKRGMEVVPTGRSITMPIGNQIKGRVMNVVGDTIDGMKDLDKKDGFPIHREPPKFEDLATTQEVLFTGIKVIDLLEPYLKGGKIGLFGGAGVGKTVLIKELINNIAKKHNGFSVFAGVGERTREGNDLLREMIESGVIRYGDEFLKSMEEGNWDLSKVDYNEVEKSQVAMVFGQMNEPPGARQSVAL
;
A
#
# COMPACT_ATOMS: atom_id res chain seq x y z
N LEU A 1 -32.84 -5.26 5.53
CA LEU A 1 -32.05 -4.85 4.35
C LEU A 1 -31.87 -3.34 4.47
N MET A 2 -30.77 -2.88 5.02
CA MET A 2 -30.43 -1.45 4.97
C MET A 2 -30.30 -1.06 3.49
N SER A 3 -31.08 -0.09 3.03
CA SER A 3 -30.92 0.49 1.71
C SER A 3 -29.49 1.02 1.59
N LYS A 4 -28.78 0.59 0.57
CA LYS A 4 -27.41 1.07 0.32
C LYS A 4 -27.52 2.57 0.03
N ILE A 5 -27.08 3.39 0.98
CA ILE A 5 -27.07 4.85 0.78
C ILE A 5 -26.04 5.16 -0.31
N VAL A 6 -26.47 5.93 -1.31
CA VAL A 6 -25.61 6.36 -2.41
C VAL A 6 -25.34 7.85 -2.26
N GLY A 7 -24.08 8.22 -2.26
CA GLY A 7 -23.66 9.62 -2.29
C GLY A 7 -23.49 10.13 -3.72
N HIS A 8 -23.35 11.44 -3.85
CA HIS A 8 -23.10 12.10 -5.13
C HIS A 8 -22.00 13.14 -4.98
N ILE A 9 -21.15 13.25 -5.97
CA ILE A 9 -20.09 14.26 -5.98
C ILE A 9 -20.71 15.66 -6.00
N SER A 10 -20.40 16.48 -5.01
CA SER A 10 -20.77 17.90 -4.96
C SER A 10 -19.68 18.80 -5.54
N GLN A 11 -18.42 18.47 -5.30
CA GLN A 11 -17.26 19.25 -5.73
C GLN A 11 -16.02 18.39 -5.86
N VAL A 12 -15.12 18.77 -6.78
CA VAL A 12 -13.79 18.17 -6.95
C VAL A 12 -12.76 19.30 -6.96
N ILE A 13 -11.77 19.23 -6.06
CA ILE A 13 -10.69 20.20 -5.94
C ILE A 13 -9.36 19.46 -5.90
N GLY A 14 -8.73 19.26 -7.07
CA GLY A 14 -7.52 18.41 -7.16
C GLY A 14 -7.81 17.01 -6.62
N PRO A 15 -7.06 16.51 -5.62
CA PRO A 15 -7.28 15.17 -5.05
C PRO A 15 -8.44 15.12 -4.04
N VAL A 16 -9.06 16.24 -3.72
CA VAL A 16 -10.15 16.32 -2.74
C VAL A 16 -11.49 16.22 -3.45
N VAL A 17 -12.35 15.34 -2.95
CA VAL A 17 -13.71 15.09 -3.47
C VAL A 17 -14.70 15.26 -2.34
N ASP A 18 -15.62 16.21 -2.48
CA ASP A 18 -16.73 16.39 -1.55
C ASP A 18 -17.95 15.63 -2.07
N VAL A 19 -18.54 14.83 -1.19
CA VAL A 19 -19.66 13.93 -1.50
C VAL A 19 -20.84 14.25 -0.59
N TYR A 20 -21.99 14.51 -1.16
CA TYR A 20 -23.23 14.74 -0.42
C TYR A 20 -24.15 13.52 -0.49
N PHE A 21 -24.90 13.32 0.57
CA PHE A 21 -25.88 12.25 0.71
C PHE A 21 -27.27 12.86 0.82
N LYS A 22 -28.25 12.21 0.21
CA LYS A 22 -29.66 12.60 0.36
C LYS A 22 -30.32 11.65 1.36
N PHE A 23 -30.87 12.20 2.41
CA PHE A 23 -31.61 11.48 3.43
C PHE A 23 -33.12 11.78 3.28
N GLU A 24 -33.94 10.80 3.56
CA GLU A 24 -35.39 11.00 3.69
C GLU A 24 -35.72 11.56 5.07
N GLU A 25 -36.83 12.32 5.19
CA GLU A 25 -37.29 12.85 6.47
C GLU A 25 -37.45 11.73 7.49
N GLY A 26 -36.76 11.85 8.65
CA GLY A 26 -36.83 10.87 9.74
C GLY A 26 -35.71 9.80 9.71
N GLN A 27 -34.80 9.82 8.75
CA GLN A 27 -33.59 8.99 8.81
C GLN A 27 -32.57 9.58 9.80
N ASP A 28 -31.92 8.70 10.56
CA ASP A 28 -30.82 9.08 11.45
C ASP A 28 -29.55 9.34 10.62
N VAL A 29 -29.31 10.61 10.34
CA VAL A 29 -28.20 11.10 9.49
C VAL A 29 -26.85 10.77 10.12
N GLU A 30 -26.75 10.89 11.44
CA GLU A 30 -25.49 10.73 12.18
C GLU A 30 -24.93 9.29 12.08
N HIS A 31 -25.82 8.29 12.07
CA HIS A 31 -25.42 6.88 11.93
C HIS A 31 -25.41 6.39 10.47
N ALA A 32 -25.97 7.14 9.54
CA ALA A 32 -26.07 6.76 8.15
C ALA A 32 -24.90 7.27 7.29
N LEU A 33 -24.22 8.35 7.69
CA LEU A 33 -23.04 8.86 7.01
C LEU A 33 -21.85 7.91 7.14
N PRO A 34 -21.02 7.76 6.07
CA PRO A 34 -19.76 7.04 6.16
C PRO A 34 -18.87 7.63 7.27
N LYS A 35 -18.23 6.76 8.03
CA LYS A 35 -17.31 7.18 9.10
C LYS A 35 -16.02 7.75 8.53
N ILE A 36 -15.30 8.51 9.35
CA ILE A 36 -13.94 8.94 9.03
C ILE A 36 -13.09 7.68 8.80
N HIS A 37 -12.27 7.71 7.75
CA HIS A 37 -11.47 6.60 7.22
C HIS A 37 -12.25 5.49 6.48
N ASP A 38 -13.57 5.59 6.35
CA ASP A 38 -14.29 4.67 5.46
C ASP A 38 -13.91 4.93 4.00
N ALA A 39 -13.76 3.82 3.26
CA ALA A 39 -13.54 3.87 1.83
C ALA A 39 -14.87 3.97 1.08
N MET A 40 -14.88 4.72 0.01
CA MET A 40 -15.98 4.79 -0.93
C MET A 40 -15.46 4.58 -2.36
N THR A 41 -16.33 4.16 -3.25
CA THR A 41 -15.98 3.85 -4.63
C THR A 41 -16.77 4.67 -5.62
N ILE A 42 -16.10 5.08 -6.70
CA ILE A 42 -16.67 5.81 -7.83
C ILE A 42 -16.38 4.99 -9.09
N ALA A 43 -17.43 4.57 -9.81
CA ALA A 43 -17.26 3.94 -11.10
C ALA A 43 -16.91 4.99 -12.17
N ARG A 44 -15.80 4.77 -12.88
CA ARG A 44 -15.38 5.64 -13.99
C ARG A 44 -15.91 5.16 -15.33
N ASN A 45 -15.99 6.07 -16.28
CA ASN A 45 -16.45 5.77 -17.65
C ASN A 45 -15.52 4.80 -18.42
N ASP A 46 -14.27 4.67 -17.98
CA ASP A 46 -13.26 3.77 -18.56
C ASP A 46 -13.31 2.35 -17.96
N GLY A 47 -14.30 2.07 -17.11
CA GLY A 47 -14.48 0.77 -16.43
C GLY A 47 -13.62 0.57 -15.18
N ARG A 48 -12.74 1.51 -14.83
CA ARG A 48 -11.97 1.48 -13.60
C ARG A 48 -12.78 2.01 -12.43
N THR A 49 -12.42 1.60 -11.23
CA THR A 49 -13.02 2.09 -9.99
C THR A 49 -12.02 2.98 -9.27
N LEU A 50 -12.43 4.20 -8.94
CA LEU A 50 -11.66 5.08 -8.07
C LEU A 50 -12.08 4.83 -6.62
N VAL A 51 -11.09 4.65 -5.74
CA VAL A 51 -11.28 4.61 -4.30
C VAL A 51 -11.00 6.00 -3.72
N ILE A 52 -11.91 6.46 -2.88
CA ILE A 52 -11.75 7.68 -2.09
C ILE A 52 -11.93 7.36 -0.61
N GLU A 53 -11.23 8.07 0.27
CA GLU A 53 -11.30 7.86 1.72
C GLU A 53 -11.88 9.09 2.41
N VAL A 54 -12.82 8.89 3.32
CA VAL A 54 -13.43 9.96 4.11
C VAL A 54 -12.43 10.51 5.11
N GLN A 55 -12.17 11.83 5.04
CA GLN A 55 -11.25 12.52 5.94
C GLN A 55 -11.98 13.40 6.95
N GLN A 56 -13.12 13.95 6.57
CA GLN A 56 -13.84 14.90 7.40
C GLN A 56 -15.32 14.98 7.05
N HIS A 57 -16.17 15.19 8.02
CA HIS A 57 -17.54 15.64 7.83
C HIS A 57 -17.55 17.19 7.79
N ILE A 58 -18.08 17.78 6.71
CA ILE A 58 -18.03 19.24 6.49
C ILE A 58 -19.40 19.94 6.56
N GLY A 59 -20.44 19.18 6.81
CA GLY A 59 -21.81 19.65 6.94
C GLY A 59 -22.74 18.49 7.24
N GLU A 60 -24.02 18.80 7.38
CA GLU A 60 -25.04 17.85 7.83
C GLU A 60 -25.09 16.57 6.97
N ASP A 61 -24.93 16.71 5.67
CA ASP A 61 -25.07 15.60 4.71
C ASP A 61 -23.86 15.42 3.81
N THR A 62 -22.74 16.09 4.12
CA THR A 62 -21.59 16.14 3.21
C THR A 62 -20.30 15.68 3.89
N VAL A 63 -19.58 14.81 3.22
CA VAL A 63 -18.26 14.36 3.65
C VAL A 63 -17.18 14.81 2.68
N ARG A 64 -16.02 15.14 3.20
CA ARG A 64 -14.81 15.44 2.43
C ARG A 64 -13.92 14.23 2.37
N CYS A 65 -13.51 13.87 1.17
CA CYS A 65 -12.73 12.68 0.88
C CYS A 65 -11.44 13.04 0.13
N VAL A 66 -10.47 12.15 0.23
CA VAL A 66 -9.22 12.21 -0.54
C VAL A 66 -9.19 11.03 -1.50
N ALA A 67 -8.88 11.32 -2.76
CA ALA A 67 -8.78 10.31 -3.80
C ALA A 67 -7.44 9.56 -3.73
N MET A 68 -7.50 8.24 -3.93
CA MET A 68 -6.34 7.35 -3.96
C MET A 68 -5.75 7.16 -5.35
N ASP A 69 -6.38 7.75 -6.38
CA ASP A 69 -5.89 7.80 -7.75
C ASP A 69 -6.31 9.14 -8.38
N SER A 70 -5.92 9.43 -9.63
CA SER A 70 -6.29 10.66 -10.33
C SER A 70 -7.79 10.93 -10.27
N THR A 71 -8.16 12.19 -10.11
CA THR A 71 -9.55 12.66 -10.14
C THR A 71 -10.01 13.09 -11.54
N ASP A 72 -9.17 12.87 -12.56
CA ASP A 72 -9.49 13.24 -13.93
C ASP A 72 -10.76 12.54 -14.44
N GLY A 73 -11.61 13.31 -15.08
CA GLY A 73 -12.89 12.82 -15.62
C GLY A 73 -14.04 12.73 -14.62
N LEU A 74 -13.80 13.02 -13.33
CA LEU A 74 -14.89 13.13 -12.35
C LEU A 74 -15.77 14.35 -12.65
N LYS A 75 -17.06 14.16 -12.46
CA LYS A 75 -18.08 15.21 -12.68
C LYS A 75 -18.97 15.31 -11.44
N ARG A 76 -19.46 16.52 -11.19
CA ARG A 76 -20.51 16.75 -10.20
C ARG A 76 -21.74 15.87 -10.50
N GLY A 77 -22.31 15.30 -9.47
CA GLY A 77 -23.50 14.43 -9.58
C GLY A 77 -23.19 12.96 -9.87
N MET A 78 -21.91 12.57 -10.10
CA MET A 78 -21.57 11.14 -10.22
C MET A 78 -21.85 10.42 -8.90
N GLU A 79 -22.31 9.18 -9.02
CA GLU A 79 -22.61 8.31 -7.88
C GLU A 79 -21.36 7.86 -7.14
N VAL A 80 -21.46 7.85 -5.81
CA VAL A 80 -20.42 7.38 -4.89
C VAL A 80 -21.02 6.35 -3.97
N VAL A 81 -20.42 5.16 -3.95
CA VAL A 81 -20.93 4.02 -3.18
C VAL A 81 -20.04 3.79 -1.95
N PRO A 82 -20.57 3.96 -0.73
CA PRO A 82 -19.84 3.59 0.48
C PRO A 82 -19.58 2.09 0.56
N THR A 83 -18.39 1.71 1.00
CA THR A 83 -18.03 0.30 1.21
C THR A 83 -18.40 -0.20 2.61
N GLY A 84 -18.63 0.72 3.55
CA GLY A 84 -18.90 0.43 4.96
C GLY A 84 -17.69 -0.05 5.74
N ARG A 85 -16.50 0.10 5.19
CA ARG A 85 -15.22 -0.27 5.81
C ARG A 85 -14.08 0.62 5.30
N SER A 86 -12.98 0.69 6.04
CA SER A 86 -11.77 1.38 5.59
C SER A 86 -11.08 0.61 4.43
N ILE A 87 -10.10 1.24 3.82
CA ILE A 87 -9.21 0.57 2.84
C ILE A 87 -8.57 -0.64 3.53
N THR A 88 -8.62 -1.80 2.87
CA THR A 88 -8.08 -3.05 3.38
C THR A 88 -6.99 -3.58 2.48
N MET A 89 -5.88 -4.02 3.09
CA MET A 89 -4.78 -4.65 2.38
C MET A 89 -4.89 -6.17 2.44
N PRO A 90 -4.58 -6.89 1.36
CA PRO A 90 -4.52 -8.35 1.38
C PRO A 90 -3.44 -8.82 2.35
N ILE A 91 -3.62 -10.00 2.93
CA ILE A 91 -2.71 -10.59 3.91
C ILE A 91 -2.37 -12.05 3.57
N GLY A 92 -1.46 -12.62 4.32
CA GLY A 92 -1.08 -14.03 4.21
C GLY A 92 0.00 -14.29 3.16
N ASN A 93 0.14 -15.55 2.75
CA ASN A 93 1.21 -15.95 1.83
C ASN A 93 1.07 -15.37 0.43
N GLN A 94 -0.14 -14.99 0.03
CA GLN A 94 -0.43 -14.46 -1.29
C GLN A 94 0.28 -13.13 -1.61
N ILE A 95 0.68 -12.34 -0.59
CA ILE A 95 1.37 -11.06 -0.78
C ILE A 95 2.88 -11.22 -1.02
N LYS A 96 3.44 -12.40 -0.77
CA LYS A 96 4.86 -12.65 -0.93
C LYS A 96 5.29 -12.47 -2.38
N GLY A 97 6.38 -11.72 -2.59
CA GLY A 97 6.90 -11.44 -3.92
C GLY A 97 6.03 -10.53 -4.79
N ARG A 98 4.97 -9.93 -4.23
CA ARG A 98 4.01 -9.12 -4.98
C ARG A 98 4.25 -7.63 -4.77
N VAL A 99 3.86 -6.86 -5.78
CA VAL A 99 3.89 -5.40 -5.74
C VAL A 99 2.47 -4.87 -5.82
N MET A 100 2.10 -4.05 -4.84
CA MET A 100 0.74 -3.53 -4.66
C MET A 100 0.74 -2.01 -4.62
N ASN A 101 -0.42 -1.43 -4.93
CA ASN A 101 -0.71 -0.02 -4.67
C ASN A 101 -1.33 0.16 -3.27
N VAL A 102 -1.64 1.40 -2.90
CA VAL A 102 -2.20 1.77 -1.60
C VAL A 102 -3.57 1.16 -1.29
N VAL A 103 -4.34 0.79 -2.29
CA VAL A 103 -5.64 0.14 -2.14
C VAL A 103 -5.56 -1.39 -2.20
N GLY A 104 -4.34 -1.93 -2.24
CA GLY A 104 -4.09 -3.37 -2.26
C GLY A 104 -4.34 -4.04 -3.60
N ASP A 105 -4.44 -3.28 -4.70
CA ASP A 105 -4.45 -3.84 -6.05
C ASP A 105 -3.03 -4.15 -6.49
N THR A 106 -2.85 -5.22 -7.25
CA THR A 106 -1.55 -5.58 -7.78
C THR A 106 -1.17 -4.68 -8.95
N ILE A 107 0.08 -4.23 -8.95
CA ILE A 107 0.65 -3.41 -10.02
C ILE A 107 1.83 -4.11 -10.72
N ASP A 108 2.07 -5.37 -10.39
CA ASP A 108 3.12 -6.22 -10.98
C ASP A 108 2.67 -6.91 -12.29
N GLY A 109 1.42 -6.71 -12.71
CA GLY A 109 0.85 -7.32 -13.91
C GLY A 109 0.42 -8.77 -13.74
N MET A 110 0.55 -9.33 -12.54
CA MET A 110 0.08 -10.68 -12.23
C MET A 110 -1.37 -10.67 -11.73
N LYS A 111 -1.93 -11.85 -11.49
CA LYS A 111 -3.30 -12.04 -10.99
C LYS A 111 -3.55 -11.24 -9.70
N ASP A 112 -4.75 -10.65 -9.60
CA ASP A 112 -5.19 -9.93 -8.40
C ASP A 112 -5.24 -10.84 -7.16
N LEU A 113 -5.04 -10.20 -6.00
CA LEU A 113 -5.05 -10.85 -4.69
C LEU A 113 -6.46 -10.82 -4.08
N ASP A 114 -6.75 -11.83 -3.26
CA ASP A 114 -8.00 -11.86 -2.49
C ASP A 114 -7.91 -10.89 -1.30
N LYS A 115 -8.89 -9.98 -1.20
CA LYS A 115 -9.00 -8.97 -0.15
C LYS A 115 -10.07 -9.29 0.90
N LYS A 116 -10.74 -10.45 0.82
CA LYS A 116 -11.88 -10.76 1.70
C LYS A 116 -11.50 -10.71 3.18
N ASP A 117 -10.37 -11.29 3.53
CA ASP A 117 -9.86 -11.35 4.90
C ASP A 117 -8.76 -10.30 5.15
N GLY A 118 -8.73 -9.25 4.33
CA GLY A 118 -7.73 -8.19 4.42
C GLY A 118 -7.80 -7.42 5.72
N PHE A 119 -6.66 -6.84 6.13
CA PHE A 119 -6.60 -5.95 7.30
C PHE A 119 -6.80 -4.50 6.89
N PRO A 120 -7.55 -3.71 7.71
CA PRO A 120 -7.67 -2.28 7.49
C PRO A 120 -6.30 -1.59 7.65
N ILE A 121 -6.02 -0.58 6.82
CA ILE A 121 -4.79 0.21 6.93
C ILE A 121 -4.76 1.05 8.21
N HIS A 122 -5.93 1.51 8.67
CA HIS A 122 -6.06 2.21 9.95
C HIS A 122 -6.26 1.19 11.07
N ARG A 123 -5.20 0.94 11.84
CA ARG A 123 -5.21 -0.01 12.97
C ARG A 123 -4.76 0.68 14.24
N GLU A 124 -5.32 0.26 15.35
CA GLU A 124 -4.82 0.66 16.65
C GLU A 124 -3.43 0.05 16.93
N PRO A 125 -2.56 0.80 17.62
CA PRO A 125 -1.27 0.26 18.02
C PRO A 125 -1.44 -0.91 19.01
N PRO A 126 -0.44 -1.80 19.13
CA PRO A 126 -0.43 -2.84 20.15
C PRO A 126 -0.61 -2.25 21.55
N LYS A 127 -1.32 -2.96 22.41
CA LYS A 127 -1.47 -2.54 23.81
C LYS A 127 -0.12 -2.59 24.52
N PHE A 128 0.02 -1.76 25.55
CA PHE A 128 1.27 -1.70 26.32
C PHE A 128 1.66 -3.05 26.94
N GLU A 129 0.71 -3.84 27.36
CA GLU A 129 0.90 -5.18 27.94
C GLU A 129 1.44 -6.22 26.94
N ASP A 130 1.25 -5.97 25.62
CA ASP A 130 1.72 -6.84 24.54
C ASP A 130 3.14 -6.48 24.08
N LEU A 131 3.71 -5.39 24.60
CA LEU A 131 5.05 -4.94 24.21
C LEU A 131 6.14 -5.76 24.91
N ALA A 132 7.14 -6.20 24.14
CA ALA A 132 8.31 -6.86 24.70
C ALA A 132 9.14 -5.88 25.54
N THR A 133 9.48 -6.26 26.77
CA THR A 133 10.30 -5.45 27.70
C THR A 133 11.80 -5.69 27.54
N THR A 134 12.20 -6.74 26.82
CA THR A 134 13.61 -7.09 26.61
C THR A 134 14.14 -6.43 25.34
N GLN A 135 15.31 -5.80 25.43
CA GLN A 135 16.00 -5.26 24.28
C GLN A 135 16.95 -6.31 23.69
N GLU A 136 16.70 -6.68 22.44
CA GLU A 136 17.54 -7.59 21.68
C GLU A 136 18.16 -6.87 20.48
N VAL A 137 19.44 -7.13 20.22
CA VAL A 137 20.13 -6.58 19.05
C VAL A 137 19.71 -7.36 17.79
N LEU A 138 19.40 -6.62 16.72
CA LEU A 138 19.22 -7.15 15.40
C LEU A 138 20.53 -7.06 14.62
N PHE A 139 21.18 -8.20 14.42
CA PHE A 139 22.38 -8.24 13.59
C PHE A 139 22.03 -8.09 12.11
N THR A 140 22.44 -6.97 11.54
CA THR A 140 22.14 -6.62 10.14
C THR A 140 23.07 -7.30 9.14
N GLY A 141 24.24 -7.74 9.59
CA GLY A 141 25.32 -8.26 8.76
C GLY A 141 26.15 -7.16 8.07
N ILE A 142 25.84 -5.90 8.34
CA ILE A 142 26.59 -4.74 7.86
C ILE A 142 27.53 -4.33 8.99
N LYS A 143 28.84 -4.57 8.84
CA LYS A 143 29.84 -4.43 9.92
C LYS A 143 29.80 -3.06 10.61
N VAL A 144 29.65 -1.98 9.84
CA VAL A 144 29.66 -0.63 10.39
C VAL A 144 28.42 -0.37 11.26
N ILE A 145 27.26 -0.90 10.90
CA ILE A 145 26.02 -0.79 11.69
C ILE A 145 26.15 -1.65 12.95
N ASP A 146 26.47 -2.93 12.78
CA ASP A 146 26.51 -3.89 13.89
C ASP A 146 27.55 -3.53 14.94
N LEU A 147 28.62 -2.81 14.56
CA LEU A 147 29.70 -2.43 15.46
C LEU A 147 29.50 -1.05 16.10
N LEU A 148 29.06 -0.05 15.32
CA LEU A 148 29.06 1.36 15.76
C LEU A 148 27.68 1.83 16.22
N GLU A 149 26.62 1.33 15.62
CA GLU A 149 25.22 1.74 15.87
C GLU A 149 24.27 0.56 15.72
N PRO A 150 24.35 -0.45 16.61
CA PRO A 150 23.58 -1.69 16.47
C PRO A 150 22.06 -1.42 16.55
N TYR A 151 21.32 -2.05 15.66
CA TYR A 151 19.88 -1.93 15.62
C TYR A 151 19.21 -2.81 16.67
N LEU A 152 18.15 -2.30 17.28
CA LEU A 152 17.32 -3.07 18.20
C LEU A 152 16.12 -3.69 17.47
N LYS A 153 15.78 -4.92 17.80
CA LYS A 153 14.53 -5.55 17.35
C LYS A 153 13.34 -4.72 17.84
N GLY A 154 12.39 -4.43 16.93
CA GLY A 154 11.23 -3.56 17.21
C GLY A 154 11.58 -2.06 17.30
N GLY A 155 12.82 -1.67 17.07
CA GLY A 155 13.26 -0.28 17.04
C GLY A 155 12.83 0.45 15.75
N LYS A 156 12.79 1.77 15.81
CA LYS A 156 12.61 2.67 14.66
C LYS A 156 13.94 3.30 14.31
N ILE A 157 14.39 3.12 13.09
CA ILE A 157 15.70 3.54 12.61
C ILE A 157 15.52 4.54 11.46
N GLY A 158 16.22 5.66 11.52
CA GLY A 158 16.22 6.67 10.46
C GLY A 158 17.57 6.72 9.74
N LEU A 159 17.54 6.61 8.40
CA LEU A 159 18.70 6.79 7.54
C LEU A 159 18.61 8.16 6.87
N PHE A 160 19.42 9.11 7.32
CA PHE A 160 19.43 10.48 6.81
C PHE A 160 20.63 10.72 5.90
N GLY A 161 20.42 11.49 4.87
CA GLY A 161 21.49 11.87 3.93
C GLY A 161 20.94 12.54 2.67
N GLY A 162 21.78 13.24 1.93
CA GLY A 162 21.45 13.84 0.66
C GLY A 162 21.18 12.82 -0.44
N ALA A 163 20.94 13.28 -1.67
CA ALA A 163 20.80 12.42 -2.83
C ALA A 163 22.15 11.71 -3.14
N GLY A 164 22.09 10.45 -3.58
CA GLY A 164 23.27 9.71 -4.04
C GLY A 164 24.23 9.20 -2.95
N VAL A 165 23.89 9.29 -1.66
CA VAL A 165 24.76 8.85 -0.55
C VAL A 165 24.60 7.38 -0.16
N GLY A 166 23.84 6.59 -0.93
CA GLY A 166 23.73 5.14 -0.73
C GLY A 166 22.63 4.68 0.21
N LYS A 167 21.66 5.54 0.60
CA LYS A 167 20.54 5.13 1.47
C LYS A 167 19.77 3.92 0.92
N THR A 168 19.40 3.97 -0.34
CA THR A 168 18.66 2.89 -1.02
C THR A 168 19.48 1.61 -1.09
N VAL A 169 20.80 1.72 -1.33
CA VAL A 169 21.71 0.56 -1.32
C VAL A 169 21.73 -0.10 0.05
N LEU A 170 21.77 0.70 1.12
CA LEU A 170 21.75 0.18 2.48
C LEU A 170 20.45 -0.55 2.82
N ILE A 171 19.30 0.02 2.40
CA ILE A 171 17.98 -0.59 2.59
C ILE A 171 17.90 -1.93 1.85
N LYS A 172 18.37 -1.98 0.60
CA LYS A 172 18.43 -3.22 -0.20
C LYS A 172 19.24 -4.30 0.51
N GLU A 173 20.42 -3.95 1.02
CA GLU A 173 21.29 -4.87 1.72
C GLU A 173 20.68 -5.37 3.03
N LEU A 174 19.98 -4.50 3.77
CA LEU A 174 19.24 -4.88 4.96
C LEU A 174 18.13 -5.90 4.64
N ILE A 175 17.31 -5.65 3.63
CA ILE A 175 16.26 -6.57 3.18
C ILE A 175 16.85 -7.92 2.80
N ASN A 176 17.90 -7.92 1.98
CA ASN A 176 18.58 -9.14 1.54
C ASN A 176 19.17 -9.94 2.71
N ASN A 177 19.79 -9.27 3.67
CA ASN A 177 20.39 -9.95 4.83
C ASN A 177 19.33 -10.49 5.79
N ILE A 178 18.23 -9.74 6.02
CA ILE A 178 17.11 -10.23 6.84
C ILE A 178 16.47 -11.46 6.19
N ALA A 179 16.24 -11.42 4.89
CA ALA A 179 15.71 -12.56 4.16
C ALA A 179 16.62 -13.79 4.26
N LYS A 180 17.91 -13.66 3.92
CA LYS A 180 18.83 -14.79 3.83
C LYS A 180 19.34 -15.32 5.15
N LYS A 181 19.63 -14.44 6.13
CA LYS A 181 20.25 -14.83 7.41
C LYS A 181 19.25 -15.12 8.51
N HIS A 182 18.14 -14.37 8.53
CA HIS A 182 17.14 -14.50 9.59
C HIS A 182 15.87 -15.22 9.14
N ASN A 183 15.78 -15.65 7.89
CA ASN A 183 14.57 -16.23 7.27
C ASN A 183 13.34 -15.34 7.53
N GLY A 184 13.58 -14.04 7.63
CA GLY A 184 12.57 -13.03 7.93
C GLY A 184 11.79 -12.60 6.70
N PHE A 185 10.66 -11.96 6.94
CA PHE A 185 9.84 -11.36 5.90
C PHE A 185 9.94 -9.84 6.01
N SER A 186 10.15 -9.17 4.89
CA SER A 186 10.26 -7.72 4.80
C SER A 186 9.08 -7.13 4.04
N VAL A 187 8.63 -5.96 4.44
CA VAL A 187 7.68 -5.15 3.66
C VAL A 187 8.38 -3.85 3.29
N PHE A 188 8.40 -3.55 2.01
CA PHE A 188 8.94 -2.30 1.50
C PHE A 188 7.81 -1.35 1.10
N ALA A 189 7.74 -0.19 1.72
CA ALA A 189 6.80 0.88 1.39
C ALA A 189 7.53 2.03 0.68
N GLY A 190 7.29 2.19 -0.62
CA GLY A 190 7.86 3.28 -1.42
C GLY A 190 6.99 4.52 -1.35
N VAL A 191 7.36 5.51 -0.55
CA VAL A 191 6.58 6.73 -0.32
C VAL A 191 7.22 7.90 -1.05
N GLY A 192 6.59 8.36 -2.14
CA GLY A 192 7.05 9.52 -2.90
C GLY A 192 8.40 9.32 -3.60
N GLU A 193 8.83 8.09 -3.79
CA GLU A 193 10.06 7.76 -4.53
C GLU A 193 9.88 7.88 -6.04
N ARG A 194 10.99 7.94 -6.77
CA ARG A 194 10.97 7.94 -8.24
C ARG A 194 10.54 6.58 -8.76
N THR A 195 9.62 6.56 -9.71
CA THR A 195 9.11 5.33 -10.35
C THR A 195 10.25 4.45 -10.88
N ARG A 196 11.29 5.05 -11.45
CA ARG A 196 12.46 4.33 -11.92
C ARG A 196 13.19 3.59 -10.79
N GLU A 197 13.41 4.25 -9.65
CA GLU A 197 14.11 3.65 -8.51
C GLU A 197 13.33 2.47 -7.93
N GLY A 198 11.98 2.56 -7.93
CA GLY A 198 11.11 1.45 -7.52
C GLY A 198 11.20 0.24 -8.47
N ASN A 199 11.23 0.49 -9.78
CA ASN A 199 11.41 -0.58 -10.76
C ASN A 199 12.80 -1.22 -10.70
N ASP A 200 13.85 -0.41 -10.52
CA ASP A 200 15.22 -0.91 -10.34
C ASP A 200 15.31 -1.76 -9.06
N LEU A 201 14.65 -1.33 -7.97
CA LEU A 201 14.58 -2.09 -6.72
C LEU A 201 13.91 -3.46 -6.92
N LEU A 202 12.76 -3.50 -7.59
CA LEU A 202 12.07 -4.76 -7.88
C LEU A 202 12.98 -5.71 -8.67
N ARG A 203 13.63 -5.23 -9.74
CA ARG A 203 14.54 -6.02 -10.55
C ARG A 203 15.69 -6.60 -9.71
N GLU A 204 16.34 -5.78 -8.89
CA GLU A 204 17.44 -6.22 -8.03
C GLU A 204 16.99 -7.23 -6.96
N MET A 205 15.76 -7.10 -6.42
CA MET A 205 15.22 -8.09 -5.48
C MET A 205 14.96 -9.44 -6.16
N ILE A 206 14.60 -9.45 -7.44
CA ILE A 206 14.45 -10.67 -8.23
C ILE A 206 15.83 -11.27 -8.52
N GLU A 207 16.79 -10.48 -8.97
CA GLU A 207 18.17 -10.92 -9.25
C GLU A 207 18.87 -11.49 -8.01
N SER A 208 18.64 -10.90 -6.84
CA SER A 208 19.19 -11.39 -5.56
C SER A 208 18.49 -12.64 -5.02
N GLY A 209 17.36 -13.06 -5.60
CA GLY A 209 16.56 -14.21 -5.18
C GLY A 209 15.74 -13.99 -3.91
N VAL A 210 15.59 -12.75 -3.45
CA VAL A 210 14.68 -12.37 -2.35
C VAL A 210 13.23 -12.40 -2.82
N ILE A 211 12.99 -11.96 -4.06
CA ILE A 211 11.77 -12.21 -4.83
C ILE A 211 12.07 -13.34 -5.82
N ARG A 212 11.22 -14.35 -5.85
CA ARG A 212 11.41 -15.52 -6.69
C ARG A 212 10.29 -15.62 -7.71
N TYR A 213 10.61 -15.35 -8.96
CA TYR A 213 9.68 -15.50 -10.09
C TYR A 213 9.95 -16.74 -10.94
N GLY A 214 10.97 -17.55 -10.55
CA GLY A 214 11.38 -18.78 -11.24
C GLY A 214 12.50 -18.55 -12.25
N ASP A 215 13.23 -19.63 -12.57
CA ASP A 215 14.42 -19.59 -13.41
C ASP A 215 14.13 -19.18 -14.87
N GLU A 216 12.96 -19.56 -15.39
CA GLU A 216 12.54 -19.21 -16.75
C GLU A 216 12.26 -17.71 -16.89
N PHE A 217 11.65 -17.12 -15.87
CA PHE A 217 11.44 -15.67 -15.81
C PHE A 217 12.77 -14.93 -15.69
N LEU A 218 13.69 -15.39 -14.83
CA LEU A 218 15.02 -14.80 -14.66
C LEU A 218 15.78 -14.76 -15.98
N LYS A 219 15.83 -15.86 -16.72
CA LYS A 219 16.47 -15.91 -18.04
C LYS A 219 15.86 -14.91 -19.02
N SER A 220 14.52 -14.84 -19.05
CA SER A 220 13.81 -13.88 -19.91
C SER A 220 14.15 -12.43 -19.54
N MET A 221 14.26 -12.13 -18.24
CA MET A 221 14.62 -10.81 -17.74
C MET A 221 16.07 -10.42 -18.09
N GLU A 222 17.02 -11.38 -18.01
CA GLU A 222 18.43 -11.20 -18.43
C GLU A 222 18.54 -10.92 -19.95
N GLU A 223 17.68 -11.52 -20.76
CA GLU A 223 17.56 -11.26 -22.21
C GLU A 223 16.87 -9.91 -22.52
N GLY A 224 16.46 -9.16 -21.50
CA GLY A 224 15.78 -7.87 -21.63
C GLY A 224 14.26 -7.96 -21.84
N ASN A 225 13.67 -9.15 -21.69
CA ASN A 225 12.24 -9.38 -21.84
C ASN A 225 11.56 -9.56 -20.49
N TRP A 226 10.53 -8.76 -20.20
CA TRP A 226 9.70 -8.90 -19.01
C TRP A 226 8.48 -9.76 -19.33
N ASP A 227 8.67 -11.08 -19.35
CA ASP A 227 7.63 -12.04 -19.77
C ASP A 227 6.95 -12.70 -18.58
N LEU A 228 5.82 -12.14 -18.15
CA LEU A 228 5.05 -12.61 -17.01
C LEU A 228 4.44 -14.03 -17.20
N SER A 229 4.38 -14.51 -18.45
CA SER A 229 3.88 -15.87 -18.71
C SER A 229 4.82 -16.96 -18.20
N LYS A 230 6.09 -16.61 -17.93
CA LYS A 230 7.14 -17.51 -17.42
C LYS A 230 7.27 -17.50 -15.89
N VAL A 231 6.40 -16.76 -15.20
CA VAL A 231 6.42 -16.71 -13.73
C VAL A 231 5.91 -18.02 -13.14
N ASP A 232 6.70 -18.62 -12.26
CA ASP A 232 6.28 -19.77 -11.47
C ASP A 232 5.67 -19.31 -10.13
N TYR A 233 4.35 -19.42 -10.01
CA TYR A 233 3.63 -19.01 -8.81
C TYR A 233 4.02 -19.78 -7.56
N ASN A 234 4.50 -21.03 -7.68
CA ASN A 234 4.99 -21.80 -6.53
C ASN A 234 6.31 -21.22 -5.99
N GLU A 235 7.14 -20.66 -6.86
CA GLU A 235 8.35 -19.95 -6.44
C GLU A 235 8.02 -18.58 -5.87
N VAL A 236 7.01 -17.87 -6.40
CA VAL A 236 6.57 -16.57 -5.88
C VAL A 236 6.20 -16.64 -4.40
N GLU A 237 5.49 -17.69 -3.97
CA GLU A 237 5.10 -17.90 -2.56
C GLU A 237 6.30 -18.10 -1.61
N LYS A 238 7.47 -18.47 -2.13
CA LYS A 238 8.71 -18.59 -1.35
C LYS A 238 9.48 -17.29 -1.22
N SER A 239 9.00 -16.22 -1.85
CA SER A 239 9.59 -14.88 -1.73
C SER A 239 9.50 -14.36 -0.28
N GLN A 240 10.45 -13.51 0.09
CA GLN A 240 10.60 -13.00 1.46
C GLN A 240 10.38 -11.50 1.58
N VAL A 241 9.80 -10.88 0.56
CA VAL A 241 9.46 -9.47 0.56
C VAL A 241 8.12 -9.23 -0.12
N ALA A 242 7.36 -8.25 0.37
CA ALA A 242 6.24 -7.64 -0.33
C ALA A 242 6.52 -6.14 -0.52
N MET A 243 6.01 -5.57 -1.60
CA MET A 243 6.22 -4.16 -1.92
C MET A 243 4.90 -3.44 -2.05
N VAL A 244 4.82 -2.23 -1.48
CA VAL A 244 3.68 -1.32 -1.66
C VAL A 244 4.22 0.00 -2.19
N PHE A 245 3.73 0.44 -3.34
CA PHE A 245 4.21 1.66 -3.99
C PHE A 245 3.16 2.77 -3.97
N GLY A 246 3.57 3.94 -3.45
CA GLY A 246 2.92 5.23 -3.59
C GLY A 246 3.95 6.24 -4.08
N GLN A 247 4.35 6.10 -5.32
CA GLN A 247 5.46 6.84 -5.91
C GLN A 247 5.09 8.29 -6.21
N MET A 248 6.07 9.09 -6.66
CA MET A 248 5.90 10.53 -6.83
C MET A 248 4.86 10.94 -7.90
N ASN A 249 4.52 10.03 -8.81
CA ASN A 249 3.46 10.20 -9.81
C ASN A 249 2.05 9.96 -9.26
N GLU A 250 1.94 9.32 -8.08
CA GLU A 250 0.67 9.07 -7.43
C GLU A 250 0.12 10.35 -6.74
N PRO A 251 -1.22 10.47 -6.60
CA PRO A 251 -1.81 11.61 -5.91
C PRO A 251 -1.42 11.63 -4.42
N PRO A 252 -1.51 12.82 -3.78
CA PRO A 252 -1.11 12.98 -2.37
C PRO A 252 -1.77 12.00 -1.40
N GLY A 253 -3.05 11.67 -1.61
CA GLY A 253 -3.78 10.72 -0.77
C GLY A 253 -3.14 9.33 -0.80
N ALA A 254 -2.82 8.80 -1.98
CA ALA A 254 -2.15 7.52 -2.13
C ALA A 254 -0.76 7.54 -1.47
N ARG A 255 0.05 8.57 -1.71
CA ARG A 255 1.39 8.69 -1.12
C ARG A 255 1.38 8.74 0.40
N GLN A 256 0.39 9.40 1.00
CA GLN A 256 0.24 9.47 2.45
C GLN A 256 -0.16 8.11 3.03
N SER A 257 -1.11 7.43 2.39
CA SER A 257 -1.69 6.18 2.92
C SER A 257 -0.79 4.95 2.73
N VAL A 258 0.21 5.01 1.87
CA VAL A 258 1.18 3.91 1.67
C VAL A 258 1.99 3.61 2.94
N ALA A 259 2.21 4.60 3.80
CA ALA A 259 2.99 4.44 5.03
C ALA A 259 2.17 3.82 6.19
N LEU A 260 0.85 3.71 6.04
CA LEU A 260 -0.07 3.12 7.02
C LEU A 260 -0.14 1.60 6.86
#